data_d6666f5f4a339fe16f171cc915a6f991
#
_entry.id   d6666f5f4a339fe16f171cc915a6f991
#
_cell.length_a   1.000
_cell.length_b   1.000
_cell.length_c   1.000
_cell.angle_alpha   90.00
_cell.angle_beta   90.00
_cell.angle_gamma   90.00
#
_symmetry.space_group_name_H-M   'P 1'
#
loop_
_entity.id
_entity.type
_entity.pdbx_description
1 polymer ?
#
loop_
_entity_poly.entity_id
_entity_poly.type
_entity_poly.pdbx_seq_one_letter_code
_entity_poly.pdbx_strand_id
1 'polypeptide(L)'
;MPPKVKVTKKMVADASFEVVRANGHENLNARTISEYLGCSTQPVLYSFKTVDEIREAAYEIADRYHTEFIMPKDTDENPMLALGLNYVRFGQEEKNLFRFLFQTDKFGGKDVAVLMADPGLSEIMEIMAAGLKVDIEQAKEMFLTFFCVAHGMASLLANNSMKYDEGQCRKMLENVFFGMIAARKGK
;
A
#
# COMPACT_ATOMS: atom_id res chain seq x y z
N MET A 1 -40.12 -7.32 -16.86
CA MET A 1 -38.68 -7.00 -16.86
C MET A 1 -38.22 -6.92 -15.41
N PRO A 2 -37.19 -7.64 -14.98
CA PRO A 2 -36.63 -7.42 -13.65
C PRO A 2 -36.16 -5.97 -13.54
N PRO A 3 -36.28 -5.34 -12.36
CA PRO A 3 -35.84 -3.96 -12.18
C PRO A 3 -34.35 -3.85 -12.48
N LYS A 4 -33.96 -2.89 -13.32
CA LYS A 4 -32.55 -2.60 -13.58
C LYS A 4 -31.91 -2.20 -12.26
N VAL A 5 -30.88 -2.92 -11.85
CA VAL A 5 -30.08 -2.57 -10.66
C VAL A 5 -29.55 -1.14 -10.85
N LYS A 6 -29.92 -0.24 -9.94
CA LYS A 6 -29.46 1.14 -9.99
C LYS A 6 -27.97 1.17 -9.61
N VAL A 7 -27.10 1.50 -10.56
CA VAL A 7 -25.67 1.68 -10.31
C VAL A 7 -25.46 2.83 -9.33
N THR A 8 -24.80 2.57 -8.21
CA THR A 8 -24.52 3.56 -7.17
C THR A 8 -23.07 4.05 -7.24
N LYS A 9 -22.78 5.20 -6.62
CA LYS A 9 -21.42 5.74 -6.50
C LYS A 9 -20.46 4.71 -5.86
N LYS A 10 -20.92 4.02 -4.81
CA LYS A 10 -20.14 2.95 -4.16
C LYS A 10 -19.83 1.80 -5.11
N MET A 11 -20.80 1.33 -5.89
CA MET A 11 -20.56 0.25 -6.87
C MET A 11 -19.52 0.65 -7.91
N VAL A 12 -19.53 1.91 -8.36
CA VAL A 12 -18.53 2.43 -9.32
C VAL A 12 -17.15 2.49 -8.66
N ALA A 13 -17.05 2.94 -7.42
CA ALA A 13 -15.77 2.97 -6.68
C ALA A 13 -15.21 1.57 -6.47
N ASP A 14 -16.03 0.63 -5.99
CA ASP A 14 -15.62 -0.77 -5.77
C ASP A 14 -15.19 -1.43 -7.11
N ALA A 15 -15.94 -1.23 -8.20
CA ALA A 15 -15.59 -1.73 -9.52
C ALA A 15 -14.29 -1.10 -10.06
N SER A 16 -14.05 0.18 -9.77
CA SER A 16 -12.84 0.88 -10.17
C SER A 16 -11.60 0.31 -9.48
N PHE A 17 -11.70 0.00 -8.18
CA PHE A 17 -10.67 -0.72 -7.44
C PHE A 17 -10.36 -2.09 -8.09
N GLU A 18 -11.38 -2.88 -8.40
CA GLU A 18 -11.19 -4.20 -9.01
C GLU A 18 -10.61 -4.10 -10.43
N VAL A 19 -10.99 -3.10 -11.22
CA VAL A 19 -10.39 -2.82 -12.53
C VAL A 19 -8.90 -2.50 -12.40
N VAL A 20 -8.53 -1.63 -11.45
CA VAL A 20 -7.12 -1.31 -11.17
C VAL A 20 -6.35 -2.55 -10.74
N ARG A 21 -6.91 -3.33 -9.82
CA ARG A 21 -6.29 -4.56 -9.30
C ARG A 21 -6.01 -5.56 -10.41
N ALA A 22 -6.99 -5.80 -11.28
CA ALA A 22 -6.87 -6.78 -12.36
C ALA A 22 -6.02 -6.29 -13.54
N ASN A 23 -6.19 -5.03 -13.96
CA ASN A 23 -5.72 -4.54 -15.27
C ASN A 23 -4.71 -3.38 -15.20
N GLY A 24 -4.42 -2.85 -14.00
CA GLY A 24 -3.58 -1.66 -13.83
C GLY A 24 -4.37 -0.34 -13.92
N HIS A 25 -3.80 0.70 -13.31
CA HIS A 25 -4.46 2.01 -13.19
C HIS A 25 -4.53 2.77 -14.53
N GLU A 26 -3.65 2.48 -15.46
CA GLU A 26 -3.65 3.02 -16.83
C GLU A 26 -4.89 2.58 -17.64
N ASN A 27 -5.52 1.47 -17.24
CA ASN A 27 -6.73 0.95 -17.86
C ASN A 27 -8.01 1.42 -17.15
N LEU A 28 -7.91 2.28 -16.15
CA LEU A 28 -9.05 2.80 -15.41
C LEU A 28 -9.77 3.90 -16.22
N ASN A 29 -10.94 3.55 -16.76
CA ASN A 29 -11.81 4.46 -17.52
C ASN A 29 -13.28 4.01 -17.44
N ALA A 30 -14.20 4.87 -17.87
CA ALA A 30 -15.63 4.60 -17.79
C ALA A 30 -16.06 3.32 -18.54
N ARG A 31 -15.36 2.97 -19.62
CA ARG A 31 -15.67 1.77 -20.42
C ARG A 31 -15.31 0.50 -19.64
N THR A 32 -14.08 0.40 -19.13
CA THR A 32 -13.63 -0.78 -18.37
C THR A 32 -14.44 -0.99 -17.08
N ILE A 33 -14.81 0.11 -16.41
CA ILE A 33 -15.69 0.06 -15.24
C ILE A 33 -17.10 -0.42 -15.63
N SER A 34 -17.65 0.09 -16.72
CA SER A 34 -18.98 -0.33 -17.18
C SER A 34 -19.03 -1.78 -17.66
N GLU A 35 -17.96 -2.25 -18.29
CA GLU A 35 -17.78 -3.67 -18.66
C GLU A 35 -17.77 -4.56 -17.41
N TYR A 36 -17.01 -4.18 -16.38
CA TYR A 36 -17.00 -4.89 -15.10
C TYR A 36 -18.37 -4.94 -14.42
N LEU A 37 -19.11 -3.83 -14.45
CA LEU A 37 -20.45 -3.73 -13.85
C LEU A 37 -21.58 -4.34 -14.71
N GLY A 38 -21.28 -4.74 -15.94
CA GLY A 38 -22.31 -5.25 -16.88
C GLY A 38 -23.36 -4.19 -17.26
N CYS A 39 -22.97 -2.91 -17.37
CA CYS A 39 -23.86 -1.79 -17.67
C CYS A 39 -23.33 -0.92 -18.82
N SER A 40 -24.08 0.11 -19.22
CA SER A 40 -23.57 1.14 -20.13
C SER A 40 -22.65 2.12 -19.38
N THR A 41 -21.87 2.93 -20.11
CA THR A 41 -20.98 3.95 -19.51
C THR A 41 -21.71 5.09 -18.82
N GLN A 42 -22.96 5.33 -19.18
CA GLN A 42 -23.72 6.48 -18.70
C GLN A 42 -23.91 6.52 -17.17
N PRO A 43 -24.29 5.42 -16.47
CA PRO A 43 -24.37 5.40 -15.01
C PRO A 43 -23.04 5.67 -14.34
N VAL A 44 -21.93 5.22 -14.92
CA VAL A 44 -20.56 5.47 -14.40
C VAL A 44 -20.26 6.96 -14.45
N LEU A 45 -20.51 7.61 -15.60
CA LEU A 45 -20.29 9.05 -15.81
C LEU A 45 -21.20 9.95 -14.96
N TYR A 46 -22.39 9.47 -14.58
CA TYR A 46 -23.27 10.20 -13.67
C TYR A 46 -22.89 10.05 -12.19
N SER A 47 -22.16 9.02 -11.83
CA SER A 47 -21.77 8.75 -10.45
C SER A 47 -20.63 9.65 -9.96
N PHE A 48 -19.78 10.11 -10.88
CA PHE A 48 -18.63 10.97 -10.61
C PHE A 48 -18.54 12.06 -11.70
N LYS A 49 -18.09 13.24 -11.31
CA LYS A 49 -17.97 14.38 -12.24
C LYS A 49 -16.77 14.24 -13.19
N THR A 50 -15.70 13.61 -12.72
CA THR A 50 -14.44 13.44 -13.45
C THR A 50 -13.88 12.03 -13.27
N VAL A 51 -12.97 11.64 -14.16
CA VAL A 51 -12.19 10.40 -14.03
C VAL A 51 -11.25 10.46 -12.83
N ASP A 52 -10.78 11.66 -12.48
CA ASP A 52 -9.91 11.84 -11.32
C ASP A 52 -10.64 11.60 -10.00
N GLU A 53 -11.93 11.98 -9.90
CA GLU A 53 -12.76 11.61 -8.75
C GLU A 53 -12.96 10.09 -8.64
N ILE A 54 -13.08 9.39 -9.76
CA ILE A 54 -13.15 7.92 -9.79
C ILE A 54 -11.82 7.32 -9.32
N ARG A 55 -10.71 7.86 -9.82
CA ARG A 55 -9.36 7.41 -9.44
C ARG A 55 -9.11 7.61 -7.95
N GLU A 56 -9.51 8.75 -7.40
CA GLU A 56 -9.38 9.03 -5.97
C GLU A 56 -10.20 8.06 -5.13
N ALA A 57 -11.46 7.79 -5.50
CA ALA A 57 -12.30 6.82 -4.80
C ALA A 57 -11.72 5.39 -4.86
N ALA A 58 -11.13 4.99 -5.99
CA ALA A 58 -10.43 3.71 -6.11
C ALA A 58 -9.15 3.68 -5.26
N TYR A 59 -8.43 4.82 -5.17
CA TYR A 59 -7.23 4.96 -4.37
C TYR A 59 -7.52 4.79 -2.87
N GLU A 60 -8.57 5.43 -2.35
CA GLU A 60 -8.99 5.28 -0.95
C GLU A 60 -9.31 3.83 -0.58
N ILE A 61 -9.91 3.07 -1.51
CA ILE A 61 -10.19 1.64 -1.29
C ILE A 61 -8.88 0.83 -1.33
N ALA A 62 -8.00 1.11 -2.29
CA ALA A 62 -6.72 0.43 -2.44
C ALA A 62 -5.80 0.68 -1.25
N ASP A 63 -5.76 1.90 -0.73
CA ASP A 63 -4.95 2.30 0.43
C ASP A 63 -5.42 1.58 1.70
N ARG A 64 -6.74 1.53 1.94
CA ARG A 64 -7.31 0.76 3.05
C ARG A 64 -7.01 -0.74 2.92
N TYR A 65 -7.19 -1.31 1.72
CA TYR A 65 -6.87 -2.71 1.44
C TYR A 65 -5.38 -3.01 1.69
N HIS A 66 -4.49 -2.12 1.24
CA HIS A 66 -3.06 -2.21 1.51
C HIS A 66 -2.76 -2.19 3.01
N THR A 67 -3.32 -1.23 3.74
CA THR A 67 -3.15 -1.10 5.20
C THR A 67 -3.57 -2.39 5.92
N GLU A 68 -4.75 -2.92 5.59
CA GLU A 68 -5.24 -4.18 6.17
C GLU A 68 -4.33 -5.38 5.80
N PHE A 69 -3.81 -5.41 4.57
CA PHE A 69 -2.94 -6.47 4.08
C PHE A 69 -1.60 -6.52 4.83
N ILE A 70 -1.00 -5.35 5.09
CA ILE A 70 0.34 -5.28 5.70
C ILE A 70 0.33 -5.41 7.22
N MET A 71 -0.81 -5.20 7.88
CA MET A 71 -0.88 -5.25 9.35
C MET A 71 -0.45 -6.62 9.88
N PRO A 72 0.46 -6.66 10.88
CA PRO A 72 0.88 -7.88 11.52
C PRO A 72 -0.29 -8.50 12.31
N LYS A 73 -0.23 -9.81 12.49
CA LYS A 73 -1.17 -10.54 13.35
C LYS A 73 -0.68 -10.54 14.79
N ASP A 74 -1.59 -10.68 15.75
CA ASP A 74 -1.26 -10.77 17.19
C ASP A 74 -0.32 -11.95 17.53
N THR A 75 -0.26 -12.96 16.65
CA THR A 75 0.61 -14.15 16.80
C THR A 75 2.03 -13.95 16.30
N ASP A 76 2.35 -12.80 15.67
CA ASP A 76 3.67 -12.54 15.11
C ASP A 76 4.67 -12.21 16.23
N GLU A 77 5.77 -12.97 16.30
CA GLU A 77 6.82 -12.79 17.32
C GLU A 77 7.51 -11.41 17.22
N ASN A 78 7.62 -10.88 16.00
CA ASN A 78 8.19 -9.57 15.74
C ASN A 78 7.27 -8.79 14.76
N PRO A 79 6.38 -7.94 15.28
CA PRO A 79 5.44 -7.18 14.45
C PRO A 79 6.10 -6.32 13.37
N MET A 80 7.28 -5.74 13.63
CA MET A 80 8.01 -4.94 12.64
C MET A 80 8.52 -5.77 11.46
N LEU A 81 9.08 -6.95 11.73
CA LEU A 81 9.49 -7.86 10.67
C LEU A 81 8.29 -8.41 9.89
N ALA A 82 7.20 -8.72 10.58
CA ALA A 82 5.96 -9.16 9.94
C ALA A 82 5.38 -8.07 9.02
N LEU A 83 5.32 -6.82 9.51
CA LEU A 83 4.91 -5.66 8.71
C LEU A 83 5.75 -5.52 7.43
N GLY A 84 7.07 -5.56 7.57
CA GLY A 84 7.98 -5.45 6.42
C GLY A 84 7.83 -6.60 5.43
N LEU A 85 7.68 -7.83 5.90
CA LEU A 85 7.45 -9.00 5.04
C LEU A 85 6.10 -8.93 4.33
N ASN A 86 5.04 -8.54 5.04
CA ASN A 86 3.72 -8.35 4.43
C ASN A 86 3.76 -7.25 3.37
N TYR A 87 4.51 -6.16 3.61
CA TYR A 87 4.71 -5.09 2.63
C TYR A 87 5.41 -5.61 1.35
N VAL A 88 6.47 -6.39 1.50
CA VAL A 88 7.18 -7.00 0.36
C VAL A 88 6.27 -7.98 -0.39
N ARG A 89 5.48 -8.78 0.35
CA ARG A 89 4.50 -9.70 -0.20
C ARG A 89 3.40 -8.96 -0.98
N PHE A 90 2.92 -7.82 -0.48
CA PHE A 90 1.97 -6.98 -1.20
C PHE A 90 2.51 -6.57 -2.58
N GLY A 91 3.77 -6.12 -2.66
CA GLY A 91 4.42 -5.81 -3.93
C GLY A 91 4.52 -6.99 -4.90
N GLN A 92 4.60 -8.22 -4.37
CA GLN A 92 4.61 -9.44 -5.17
C GLN A 92 3.23 -9.90 -5.62
N GLU A 93 2.24 -9.88 -4.73
CA GLU A 93 0.91 -10.44 -4.96
C GLU A 93 -0.01 -9.44 -5.65
N GLU A 94 0.08 -8.16 -5.28
CA GLU A 94 -0.81 -7.08 -5.72
C GLU A 94 -0.05 -6.02 -6.55
N LYS A 95 0.67 -6.47 -7.59
CA LYS A 95 1.58 -5.62 -8.39
C LYS A 95 0.90 -4.36 -8.94
N ASN A 96 -0.32 -4.49 -9.43
CA ASN A 96 -1.05 -3.36 -10.01
C ASN A 96 -1.48 -2.36 -8.93
N LEU A 97 -1.91 -2.85 -7.76
CA LEU A 97 -2.23 -1.98 -6.63
C LEU A 97 -0.98 -1.31 -6.06
N PHE A 98 0.15 -2.04 -5.97
CA PHE A 98 1.42 -1.46 -5.55
C PHE A 98 1.85 -0.30 -6.46
N ARG A 99 1.78 -0.48 -7.80
CA ARG A 99 2.07 0.58 -8.76
C ARG A 99 1.12 1.75 -8.62
N PHE A 100 -0.16 1.48 -8.46
CA PHE A 100 -1.18 2.52 -8.31
C PHE A 100 -0.98 3.37 -7.04
N LEU A 101 -0.64 2.75 -5.92
CA LEU A 101 -0.43 3.44 -4.65
C LEU A 101 0.90 4.21 -4.59
N PHE A 102 1.98 3.63 -5.11
CA PHE A 102 3.34 4.10 -4.81
C PHE A 102 4.14 4.59 -6.01
N GLN A 103 3.63 4.43 -7.24
CA GLN A 103 4.35 4.83 -8.46
C GLN A 103 3.60 5.87 -9.29
N THR A 104 2.59 6.48 -8.71
CA THR A 104 1.90 7.66 -9.27
C THR A 104 2.43 8.91 -8.56
N ASP A 105 2.38 10.07 -9.23
CA ASP A 105 2.86 11.34 -8.67
C ASP A 105 1.89 11.89 -7.61
N LYS A 106 1.79 11.21 -6.48
CA LYS A 106 0.94 11.60 -5.34
C LYS A 106 1.65 12.56 -4.39
N PHE A 107 2.96 12.56 -4.36
CA PHE A 107 3.72 13.32 -3.37
C PHE A 107 4.12 14.71 -3.85
N GLY A 108 3.98 15.02 -5.15
CA GLY A 108 4.15 16.37 -5.67
C GLY A 108 5.49 17.03 -5.31
N GLY A 109 6.59 16.28 -5.35
CA GLY A 109 7.93 16.79 -5.02
C GLY A 109 8.20 16.99 -3.52
N LYS A 110 7.36 16.44 -2.64
CA LYS A 110 7.59 16.48 -1.19
C LYS A 110 8.79 15.60 -0.79
N ASP A 111 9.42 15.98 0.32
CA ASP A 111 10.47 15.21 0.97
C ASP A 111 9.97 13.81 1.41
N VAL A 112 10.89 12.84 1.44
CA VAL A 112 10.57 11.47 1.89
C VAL A 112 10.04 11.42 3.33
N ALA A 113 10.38 12.39 4.15
CA ALA A 113 9.86 12.52 5.51
C ALA A 113 8.33 12.72 5.56
N VAL A 114 7.69 13.11 4.44
CA VAL A 114 6.22 13.19 4.36
C VAL A 114 5.55 11.84 4.63
N LEU A 115 6.23 10.74 4.34
CA LEU A 115 5.73 9.39 4.63
C LEU A 115 5.52 9.17 6.15
N MET A 116 6.28 9.90 6.98
CA MET A 116 6.15 9.83 8.45
C MET A 116 5.05 10.74 9.02
N ALA A 117 4.46 11.57 8.18
CA ALA A 117 3.35 12.45 8.58
C ALA A 117 1.97 11.78 8.49
N ASP A 118 1.91 10.51 8.08
CA ASP A 118 0.67 9.74 8.04
C ASP A 118 0.17 9.49 9.48
N PRO A 119 -1.04 9.96 9.83
CA PRO A 119 -1.61 9.73 11.16
C PRO A 119 -1.72 8.25 11.53
N GLY A 120 -1.91 7.36 10.56
CA GLY A 120 -1.98 5.91 10.77
C GLY A 120 -0.67 5.29 11.26
N LEU A 121 0.46 5.97 11.06
CA LEU A 121 1.75 5.50 11.55
C LEU A 121 2.08 5.94 12.98
N SER A 122 1.36 6.90 13.56
CA SER A 122 1.67 7.45 14.89
C SER A 122 1.69 6.38 15.97
N GLU A 123 0.67 5.52 16.01
CA GLU A 123 0.58 4.43 16.99
C GLU A 123 1.72 3.41 16.81
N ILE A 124 2.06 3.07 15.56
CA ILE A 124 3.17 2.16 15.25
C ILE A 124 4.49 2.76 15.74
N MET A 125 4.69 4.06 15.57
CA MET A 125 5.89 4.76 16.03
C MET A 125 6.00 4.77 17.56
N GLU A 126 4.90 4.99 18.26
CA GLU A 126 4.86 4.96 19.73
C GLU A 126 5.18 3.57 20.27
N ILE A 127 4.57 2.53 19.71
CA ILE A 127 4.83 1.13 20.07
C ILE A 127 6.31 0.78 19.81
N MET A 128 6.83 1.20 18.66
CA MET A 128 8.22 0.97 18.29
C MET A 128 9.19 1.70 19.23
N ALA A 129 8.93 2.97 19.54
CA ALA A 129 9.74 3.77 20.45
C ALA A 129 9.79 3.15 21.86
N ALA A 130 8.63 2.73 22.39
CA ALA A 130 8.53 2.07 23.68
C ALA A 130 9.25 0.72 23.71
N GLY A 131 9.03 -0.12 22.69
CA GLY A 131 9.63 -1.46 22.58
C GLY A 131 11.15 -1.44 22.43
N LEU A 132 11.68 -0.48 21.70
CA LEU A 132 13.12 -0.30 21.47
C LEU A 132 13.80 0.59 22.51
N LYS A 133 13.03 1.24 23.40
CA LYS A 133 13.52 2.22 24.40
C LYS A 133 14.31 3.36 23.76
N VAL A 134 13.77 3.93 22.71
CA VAL A 134 14.27 5.08 21.97
C VAL A 134 13.27 6.23 21.99
N ASP A 135 13.70 7.46 21.68
CA ASP A 135 12.76 8.55 21.49
C ASP A 135 11.99 8.42 20.16
N ILE A 136 10.93 9.19 20.00
CA ILE A 136 10.03 9.11 18.85
C ILE A 136 10.72 9.47 17.53
N GLU A 137 11.64 10.43 17.55
CA GLU A 137 12.38 10.84 16.34
C GLU A 137 13.34 9.75 15.90
N GLN A 138 13.95 9.07 16.85
CA GLN A 138 14.78 7.90 16.58
C GLN A 138 13.96 6.73 16.03
N ALA A 139 12.76 6.51 16.56
CA ALA A 139 11.85 5.49 16.03
C ALA A 139 11.43 5.79 14.58
N LYS A 140 11.13 7.05 14.27
CA LYS A 140 10.82 7.50 12.91
C LYS A 140 11.97 7.27 11.93
N GLU A 141 13.20 7.64 12.32
CA GLU A 141 14.38 7.43 11.50
C GLU A 141 14.64 5.94 11.20
N MET A 142 14.50 5.09 12.24
CA MET A 142 14.65 3.65 12.08
C MET A 142 13.55 3.06 11.19
N PHE A 143 12.31 3.47 11.40
CA PHE A 143 11.20 3.03 10.57
C PHE A 143 11.37 3.44 9.11
N LEU A 144 11.74 4.68 8.85
CA LEU A 144 11.96 5.18 7.49
C LEU A 144 13.05 4.40 6.77
N THR A 145 14.16 4.11 7.46
CA THR A 145 15.24 3.29 6.92
C THR A 145 14.76 1.88 6.58
N PHE A 146 14.04 1.24 7.50
CA PHE A 146 13.46 -0.09 7.32
C PHE A 146 12.43 -0.11 6.18
N PHE A 147 11.56 0.91 6.13
CA PHE A 147 10.58 1.08 5.07
C PHE A 147 11.23 1.21 3.69
N CYS A 148 12.28 2.03 3.55
CA CYS A 148 12.96 2.20 2.27
C CYS A 148 13.53 0.87 1.74
N VAL A 149 14.05 0.00 2.62
CA VAL A 149 14.54 -1.32 2.20
C VAL A 149 13.37 -2.23 1.79
N ALA A 150 12.31 -2.29 2.59
CA ALA A 150 11.11 -3.07 2.25
C ALA A 150 10.47 -2.58 0.94
N HIS A 151 10.36 -1.25 0.75
CA HIS A 151 9.84 -0.64 -0.46
C HIS A 151 10.71 -0.94 -1.68
N GLY A 152 12.03 -0.87 -1.55
CA GLY A 152 12.96 -1.26 -2.63
C GLY A 152 12.75 -2.69 -3.09
N MET A 153 12.63 -3.65 -2.16
CA MET A 153 12.34 -5.04 -2.48
C MET A 153 10.97 -5.20 -3.15
N ALA A 154 9.93 -4.60 -2.58
CA ALA A 154 8.57 -4.64 -3.15
C ALA A 154 8.52 -4.05 -4.55
N SER A 155 9.20 -2.92 -4.78
CA SER A 155 9.32 -2.27 -6.09
C SER A 155 10.01 -3.15 -7.13
N LEU A 156 11.10 -3.82 -6.76
CA LEU A 156 11.80 -4.77 -7.65
C LEU A 156 10.89 -5.93 -8.04
N LEU A 157 10.11 -6.47 -7.10
CA LEU A 157 9.17 -7.55 -7.36
C LEU A 157 7.99 -7.11 -8.23
N ALA A 158 7.44 -5.93 -7.96
CA ALA A 158 6.30 -5.41 -8.71
C ALA A 158 6.65 -5.07 -10.17
N ASN A 159 7.87 -4.56 -10.43
CA ASN A 159 8.23 -3.96 -11.72
C ASN A 159 9.21 -4.77 -12.57
N ASN A 160 10.07 -5.57 -11.94
CA ASN A 160 11.21 -6.18 -12.64
C ASN A 160 11.07 -7.69 -12.81
N SER A 161 9.90 -8.27 -12.56
CA SER A 161 9.64 -9.71 -12.68
C SER A 161 10.63 -10.59 -11.91
N MET A 162 11.15 -10.07 -10.79
CA MET A 162 12.06 -10.83 -9.93
C MET A 162 11.31 -11.96 -9.23
N LYS A 163 12.04 -13.05 -8.95
CA LYS A 163 11.49 -14.16 -8.18
C LYS A 163 11.42 -13.80 -6.71
N TYR A 164 10.24 -13.96 -6.11
CA TYR A 164 10.06 -13.83 -4.67
C TYR A 164 10.67 -15.03 -3.94
N ASP A 165 11.47 -14.74 -2.92
CA ASP A 165 11.99 -15.69 -1.95
C ASP A 165 11.81 -15.11 -0.55
N GLU A 166 10.86 -15.65 0.20
CA GLU A 166 10.51 -15.15 1.53
C GLU A 166 11.68 -15.24 2.51
N GLY A 167 12.44 -16.33 2.47
CA GLY A 167 13.61 -16.53 3.35
C GLY A 167 14.68 -15.47 3.10
N GLN A 168 14.95 -15.15 1.84
CA GLN A 168 15.89 -14.10 1.48
C GLN A 168 15.38 -12.72 1.91
N CYS A 169 14.12 -12.40 1.65
CA CYS A 169 13.51 -11.13 2.05
C CYS A 169 13.54 -10.97 3.56
N ARG A 170 13.17 -12.00 4.31
CA ARG A 170 13.23 -12.04 5.77
C ARG A 170 14.64 -11.76 6.28
N LYS A 171 15.63 -12.46 5.77
CA LYS A 171 17.03 -12.28 6.15
C LYS A 171 17.53 -10.84 5.91
N MET A 172 17.13 -10.24 4.79
CA MET A 172 17.50 -8.85 4.50
C MET A 172 16.85 -7.88 5.49
N LEU A 173 15.57 -8.04 5.78
CA LEU A 173 14.85 -7.20 6.75
C LEU A 173 15.40 -7.38 8.18
N GLU A 174 15.71 -8.60 8.59
CA GLU A 174 16.34 -8.91 9.88
C GLU A 174 17.70 -8.23 10.01
N ASN A 175 18.54 -8.32 8.98
CA ASN A 175 19.85 -7.67 8.97
C ASN A 175 19.74 -6.15 9.16
N VAL A 176 18.78 -5.50 8.48
CA VAL A 176 18.55 -4.07 8.63
C VAL A 176 18.03 -3.76 10.03
N PHE A 177 16.97 -4.44 10.47
CA PHE A 177 16.33 -4.16 11.74
C PHE A 177 17.26 -4.38 12.94
N PHE A 178 17.89 -5.55 13.03
CA PHE A 178 18.81 -5.86 14.12
C PHE A 178 20.13 -5.10 14.01
N GLY A 179 20.59 -4.80 12.78
CA GLY A 179 21.76 -3.96 12.57
C GLY A 179 21.56 -2.54 13.11
N MET A 180 20.39 -1.94 12.89
CA MET A 180 20.07 -0.63 13.45
C MET A 180 20.04 -0.64 14.99
N ILE A 181 19.48 -1.71 15.59
CA ILE A 181 19.46 -1.88 17.05
C ILE A 181 20.88 -2.04 17.61
N ALA A 182 21.71 -2.86 16.96
CA ALA A 182 23.09 -3.11 17.40
C ALA A 182 23.97 -1.84 17.32
N ALA A 183 23.87 -1.07 16.23
CA ALA A 183 24.60 0.17 16.04
C ALA A 183 24.34 1.23 17.13
N ARG A 184 23.18 1.16 17.80
CA ARG A 184 22.83 2.07 18.90
C ARG A 184 23.34 1.63 20.26
N LYS A 185 23.46 0.32 20.51
CA LYS A 185 23.99 -0.20 21.76
C LYS A 185 25.49 0.00 21.90
N GLY A 186 26.18 0.32 20.81
CA GLY A 186 27.63 0.58 20.78
C GLY A 186 28.01 2.06 20.94
N LYS A 187 27.00 2.96 21.07
CA LYS A 187 27.20 4.37 21.41
C LYS A 187 26.79 4.63 22.85
#